data_2836bce03be4bf0ce133afa36c7a9ed9
#
_entry.id   2836bce03be4bf0ce133afa36c7a9ed9
#
_cell.length_a   1.000
_cell.length_b   1.000
_cell.length_c   1.000
_cell.angle_alpha   90.00
_cell.angle_beta   90.00
_cell.angle_gamma   90.00
#
_symmetry.space_group_name_H-M   'P 1'
#
loop_
_entity.id
_entity.type
_entity.pdbx_description
1 polymer ?
#
loop_
_entity_poly.entity_id
_entity_poly.type
_entity_poly.pdbx_seq_one_letter_code
_entity_poly.pdbx_strand_id
1 'polypeptide(L)'
;MIDHRELIKEIPSGKFHSVLMTSYSLNLYYWEIQLFRSLSRKGINYVSAIVDSDNLSEQLIKFSKAFSDKRALDFSLHGYKMNGAFHPKIQFYVGRNCILVLIGSGNLTISGHGRNLEIWIPIMIE
;
A
#
# COMPACT_ATOMS: atom_id res chain seq x y z
N MET A 1 -17.29 5.09 -5.65
CA MET A 1 -16.69 3.88 -5.06
C MET A 1 -15.79 3.25 -6.10
N ILE A 2 -14.58 2.98 -5.73
CA ILE A 2 -13.58 2.47 -6.66
C ILE A 2 -13.28 1.04 -6.27
N ASP A 3 -13.51 0.09 -7.20
CA ASP A 3 -12.98 -1.27 -7.11
C ASP A 3 -11.46 -1.14 -7.06
N HIS A 4 -10.77 -1.92 -6.32
CA HIS A 4 -9.38 -1.69 -6.06
C HIS A 4 -8.43 -2.22 -7.08
N ARG A 5 -8.82 -3.10 -7.92
CA ARG A 5 -8.07 -3.28 -9.16
C ARG A 5 -8.14 -2.01 -9.99
N GLU A 6 -9.25 -1.31 -9.88
CA GLU A 6 -9.44 -0.01 -10.50
C GLU A 6 -8.75 1.09 -9.73
N LEU A 7 -8.61 0.97 -8.39
CA LEU A 7 -7.90 1.96 -7.59
C LEU A 7 -6.50 2.23 -8.15
N ILE A 8 -5.74 1.19 -8.39
CA ILE A 8 -4.38 1.36 -8.93
C ILE A 8 -4.41 1.85 -10.38
N LYS A 9 -5.38 1.42 -11.17
CA LYS A 9 -5.56 1.90 -12.55
C LYS A 9 -5.87 3.38 -12.62
N GLU A 10 -6.60 3.90 -11.64
CA GLU A 10 -6.96 5.32 -11.56
C GLU A 10 -5.77 6.21 -11.21
N ILE A 11 -4.68 5.65 -10.69
CA ILE A 11 -3.46 6.42 -10.42
C ILE A 11 -2.78 6.77 -11.74
N PRO A 12 -2.64 8.05 -12.09
CA PRO A 12 -2.00 8.44 -13.34
C PRO A 12 -0.53 8.06 -13.39
N SER A 13 -0.08 7.57 -14.54
CA SER A 13 1.33 7.28 -14.76
C SER A 13 2.14 8.57 -14.84
N GLY A 14 3.31 8.60 -14.21
CA GLY A 14 4.26 9.71 -14.29
C GLY A 14 3.91 10.94 -13.46
N LYS A 15 2.77 10.94 -12.77
CA LYS A 15 2.35 12.09 -11.95
C LYS A 15 2.94 12.06 -10.54
N PHE A 16 3.08 10.89 -9.97
CA PHE A 16 3.58 10.71 -8.60
C PHE A 16 4.90 9.95 -8.61
N HIS A 17 5.78 10.26 -7.65
CA HIS A 17 7.06 9.56 -7.48
C HIS A 17 7.13 8.73 -6.20
N SER A 18 6.27 9.02 -5.22
CA SER A 18 6.33 8.41 -3.89
C SER A 18 4.93 8.10 -3.39
N VAL A 19 4.82 7.06 -2.58
CA VAL A 19 3.60 6.75 -1.86
C VAL A 19 3.92 6.23 -0.47
N LEU A 20 3.14 6.68 0.51
CA LEU A 20 3.12 6.13 1.86
C LEU A 20 1.72 5.59 2.11
N MET A 21 1.64 4.35 2.52
CA MET A 21 0.38 3.69 2.82
C MET A 21 0.34 3.26 4.27
N THR A 22 -0.84 3.35 4.89
CA THR A 22 -1.07 2.78 6.22
C THR A 22 -2.15 1.71 6.12
N SER A 23 -2.04 0.68 6.93
CA SER A 23 -2.97 -0.44 6.92
C SER A 23 -2.87 -1.20 8.23
N TYR A 24 -3.96 -1.84 8.65
CA TYR A 24 -3.87 -2.81 9.75
C TYR A 24 -3.13 -4.06 9.28
N SER A 25 -3.57 -4.64 8.19
CA SER A 25 -3.01 -5.87 7.67
C SER A 25 -2.44 -5.67 6.27
N LEU A 26 -1.47 -6.51 5.95
CA LEU A 26 -0.82 -6.54 4.65
C LEU A 26 -0.59 -7.99 4.27
N ASN A 27 -0.90 -8.34 3.04
CA ASN A 27 -0.46 -9.61 2.47
C ASN A 27 0.86 -9.35 1.72
N LEU A 28 1.93 -9.96 2.17
CA LEU A 28 3.27 -9.68 1.65
C LEU A 28 3.43 -10.10 0.20
N TYR A 29 2.80 -11.22 -0.20
CA TYR A 29 2.81 -11.67 -1.59
C TYR A 29 2.11 -10.65 -2.50
N TYR A 30 0.90 -10.19 -2.11
CA TYR A 30 0.17 -9.17 -2.85
C TYR A 30 0.98 -7.87 -2.96
N TRP A 31 1.59 -7.45 -1.85
CA TRP A 31 2.42 -6.25 -1.78
C TRP A 31 3.58 -6.32 -2.77
N GLU A 32 4.37 -7.39 -2.72
CA GLU A 32 5.56 -7.51 -3.56
C GLU A 32 5.23 -7.80 -5.02
N ILE A 33 4.35 -8.77 -5.27
CA ILE A 33 4.15 -9.30 -6.61
C ILE A 33 3.17 -8.46 -7.43
N GLN A 34 2.17 -7.89 -6.79
CA GLN A 34 1.11 -7.16 -7.50
C GLN A 34 1.19 -5.65 -7.29
N LEU A 35 1.06 -5.22 -6.03
CA LEU A 35 0.92 -3.80 -5.73
C LEU A 35 2.18 -3.01 -6.05
N PHE A 36 3.30 -3.42 -5.52
CA PHE A 36 4.57 -2.71 -5.74
C PHE A 36 4.93 -2.64 -7.22
N ARG A 37 4.76 -3.75 -7.95
CA ARG A 37 5.04 -3.77 -9.39
C ARG A 37 4.11 -2.86 -10.18
N SER A 38 2.83 -2.83 -9.83
CA SER A 38 1.87 -1.94 -10.48
C SER A 38 2.20 -0.47 -10.25
N LEU A 39 2.59 -0.11 -9.03
CA LEU A 39 3.01 1.25 -8.70
C LEU A 39 4.31 1.62 -9.41
N SER A 40 5.26 0.71 -9.45
CA SER A 40 6.54 0.92 -10.14
C SER A 40 6.33 1.21 -11.64
N ARG A 41 5.42 0.51 -12.29
CA ARG A 41 5.08 0.76 -13.70
C ARG A 41 4.49 2.14 -13.94
N LYS A 42 3.94 2.77 -12.91
CA LYS A 42 3.40 4.12 -12.97
C LYS A 42 4.41 5.20 -12.61
N GLY A 43 5.67 4.81 -12.42
CA GLY A 43 6.74 5.74 -12.09
C GLY A 43 6.89 6.04 -10.60
N ILE A 44 6.17 5.31 -9.75
CA ILE A 44 6.26 5.48 -8.30
C ILE A 44 7.38 4.60 -7.78
N ASN A 45 8.53 5.21 -7.51
CA ASN A 45 9.76 4.51 -7.15
C ASN A 45 10.02 4.42 -5.65
N TYR A 46 9.37 5.28 -4.87
CA TYR A 46 9.53 5.29 -3.41
C TYR A 46 8.22 4.84 -2.78
N VAL A 47 8.18 3.59 -2.36
CA VAL A 47 6.97 2.95 -1.84
C VAL A 47 7.22 2.51 -0.42
N SER A 48 6.40 2.99 0.51
CA SER A 48 6.49 2.67 1.93
C SER A 48 5.12 2.30 2.49
N ALA A 49 5.10 1.41 3.47
CA ALA A 49 3.89 1.12 4.21
C ALA A 49 4.18 1.02 5.70
N ILE A 50 3.21 1.46 6.49
CA ILE A 50 3.18 1.29 7.94
C ILE A 50 1.98 0.41 8.26
N VAL A 51 2.22 -0.71 8.91
CA VAL A 51 1.19 -1.69 9.25
C VAL A 51 1.30 -2.08 10.72
N ASP A 52 0.28 -2.74 11.24
CA ASP A 52 0.35 -3.29 12.58
C ASP A 52 1.55 -4.22 12.72
N SER A 53 2.35 -4.05 13.77
CA SER A 53 3.62 -4.77 13.90
C SER A 53 3.43 -6.27 14.06
N ASP A 54 2.38 -6.72 14.74
CA ASP A 54 2.12 -8.15 14.91
C ASP A 54 1.73 -8.79 13.58
N ASN A 55 0.92 -8.09 12.79
CA ASN A 55 0.56 -8.54 11.45
C ASN A 55 1.78 -8.62 10.53
N LEU A 56 2.64 -7.60 10.56
CA LEU A 56 3.86 -7.61 9.75
C LEU A 56 4.78 -8.76 10.13
N SER A 57 4.96 -9.02 11.42
CA SER A 57 5.78 -10.12 11.91
C SER A 57 5.26 -11.48 11.43
N GLU A 58 3.95 -11.69 11.50
CA GLU A 58 3.33 -12.91 10.97
C GLU A 58 3.60 -13.09 9.47
N GLN A 59 3.46 -12.02 8.70
CA GLN A 59 3.69 -12.07 7.26
C GLN A 59 5.15 -12.36 6.92
N LEU A 60 6.08 -11.74 7.63
CA LEU A 60 7.51 -11.98 7.42
C LEU A 60 7.91 -13.42 7.74
N ILE A 61 7.36 -14.00 8.81
CA ILE A 61 7.61 -15.40 9.18
C ILE A 61 7.01 -16.33 8.11
N LYS A 62 5.76 -16.10 7.73
CA LYS A 62 5.03 -16.95 6.79
C LYS A 62 5.64 -16.96 5.38
N PHE A 63 6.14 -15.83 4.93
CA PHE A 63 6.62 -15.67 3.55
C PHE A 63 8.13 -15.43 3.46
N SER A 64 8.88 -15.70 4.53
CA SER A 64 10.32 -15.43 4.58
C SER A 64 11.11 -16.13 3.47
N LYS A 65 10.72 -17.33 3.08
CA LYS A 65 11.39 -18.10 2.01
C LYS A 65 11.05 -17.60 0.61
N ALA A 66 9.89 -16.98 0.45
CA ALA A 66 9.42 -16.45 -0.84
C ALA A 66 9.85 -15.00 -1.06
N PHE A 67 10.24 -14.30 -0.01
CA PHE A 67 10.58 -12.89 -0.05
C PHE A 67 12.01 -12.71 -0.55
N SER A 68 12.18 -11.93 -1.59
CA SER A 68 13.48 -11.70 -2.22
C SER A 68 14.23 -10.56 -1.52
N ASP A 69 15.46 -10.80 -1.06
CA ASP A 69 16.31 -9.78 -0.46
C ASP A 69 16.55 -8.58 -1.39
N LYS A 70 16.67 -8.82 -2.68
CA LYS A 70 16.82 -7.75 -3.67
C LYS A 70 15.62 -6.80 -3.66
N ARG A 71 14.42 -7.34 -3.56
CA ARG A 71 13.19 -6.55 -3.60
C ARG A 71 12.90 -5.85 -2.29
N ALA A 72 13.39 -6.38 -1.19
CA ALA A 72 13.29 -5.71 0.10
C ALA A 72 14.00 -4.35 0.12
N LEU A 73 14.91 -4.10 -0.81
CA LEU A 73 15.58 -2.81 -0.95
C LEU A 73 14.78 -1.80 -1.75
N ASP A 74 13.78 -2.23 -2.51
CA ASP A 74 13.02 -1.38 -3.42
C ASP A 74 11.81 -0.72 -2.75
N PHE A 75 11.44 -1.19 -1.57
CA PHE A 75 10.34 -0.61 -0.79
C PHE A 75 10.63 -0.71 0.70
N SER A 76 9.86 0.01 1.50
CA SER A 76 10.02 0.04 2.96
C SER A 76 8.74 -0.45 3.64
N LEU A 77 8.89 -1.37 4.58
CA LEU A 77 7.79 -1.85 5.41
C LEU A 77 8.12 -1.58 6.87
N HIS A 78 7.21 -0.93 7.58
CA HIS A 78 7.38 -0.55 8.97
C HIS A 78 6.24 -1.10 9.82
N GLY A 79 6.58 -1.79 10.90
CA GLY A 79 5.61 -2.19 11.91
C GLY A 79 5.42 -1.10 12.95
N TYR A 80 4.19 -0.82 13.30
CA TYR A 80 3.86 0.11 14.38
C TYR A 80 3.05 -0.62 15.45
N LYS A 81 3.49 -0.53 16.68
CA LYS A 81 2.81 -1.15 17.81
C LYS A 81 2.20 -0.07 18.70
N MET A 82 0.93 -0.25 19.05
CA MET A 82 0.22 0.64 19.95
C MET A 82 -0.67 -0.19 20.89
N ASN A 83 -1.28 0.46 21.87
CA ASN A 83 -2.28 -0.19 22.71
C ASN A 83 -3.53 -0.46 21.89
N GLY A 84 -3.72 -1.72 21.50
CA GLY A 84 -4.74 -2.12 20.55
C GLY A 84 -4.16 -2.26 19.15
N ALA A 85 -5.02 -2.42 18.16
CA ALA A 85 -4.59 -2.61 16.78
C ALA A 85 -4.38 -1.28 16.06
N PHE A 86 -3.41 -1.25 15.15
CA PHE A 86 -3.17 -0.10 14.28
C PHE A 86 -4.04 -0.23 13.02
N HIS A 87 -5.12 0.56 12.95
CA HIS A 87 -6.16 0.41 11.93
C HIS A 87 -6.26 1.48 10.85
N PRO A 88 -5.49 2.57 10.83
CA PRO A 88 -5.69 3.57 9.79
C PRO A 88 -5.39 3.01 8.40
N LYS A 89 -6.22 3.38 7.43
CA LYS A 89 -6.11 2.93 6.03
C LYS A 89 -6.10 4.15 5.13
N ILE A 90 -4.92 4.74 5.02
CA ILE A 90 -4.70 5.99 4.28
C ILE A 90 -3.55 5.76 3.31
N GLN A 91 -3.66 6.33 2.12
CA GLN A 91 -2.58 6.32 1.15
C GLN A 91 -2.28 7.76 0.74
N PHE A 92 -1.00 8.12 0.79
CA PHE A 92 -0.50 9.43 0.38
C PHE A 92 0.38 9.26 -0.85
N TYR A 93 -0.07 9.75 -1.98
CA TYR A 93 0.71 9.79 -3.21
C TYR A 93 1.27 11.19 -3.37
N VAL A 94 2.58 11.28 -3.52
CA VAL A 94 3.28 12.55 -3.61
C VAL A 94 3.89 12.71 -4.99
N GLY A 95 3.54 13.78 -5.65
CA GLY A 95 4.10 14.20 -6.92
C GLY A 95 4.87 15.50 -6.77
N ARG A 96 5.34 16.03 -7.89
CA ARG A 96 6.15 17.25 -7.90
C ARG A 96 5.38 18.46 -7.37
N ASN A 97 4.11 18.61 -7.77
CA ASN A 97 3.27 19.75 -7.42
C ASN A 97 1.93 19.34 -6.82
N CYS A 98 1.77 18.09 -6.44
CA CYS A 98 0.47 17.60 -6.00
C CYS A 98 0.60 16.45 -5.00
N ILE A 99 -0.43 16.30 -4.20
CA ILE A 99 -0.58 15.19 -3.26
C ILE A 99 -1.98 14.62 -3.47
N LEU A 100 -2.07 13.31 -3.64
CA LEU A 100 -3.34 12.59 -3.62
C LEU A 100 -3.45 11.82 -2.32
N VAL A 101 -4.51 12.05 -1.58
CA VAL A 101 -4.80 11.32 -0.36
C VAL A 101 -5.99 10.42 -0.60
N LEU A 102 -5.83 9.13 -0.36
CA LEU A 102 -6.92 8.16 -0.39
C LEU A 102 -7.20 7.71 1.04
N ILE A 103 -8.42 7.90 1.47
CA ILE A 103 -8.89 7.48 2.79
C ILE A 103 -9.95 6.39 2.57
N GLY A 104 -9.77 5.24 3.20
CA GLY A 104 -10.68 4.15 2.93
C GLY A 104 -10.72 3.08 3.99
N SER A 105 -11.44 2.02 3.67
CA SER A 105 -11.66 0.87 4.55
C SER A 105 -10.81 -0.34 4.17
N GLY A 106 -10.15 -0.32 3.02
CA GLY A 106 -9.43 -1.47 2.51
C GLY A 106 -8.02 -1.64 3.06
N ASN A 107 -7.68 -2.85 3.47
CA ASN A 107 -6.31 -3.22 3.83
C ASN A 107 -5.46 -3.47 2.58
N LEU A 108 -4.14 -3.56 2.75
CA LEU A 108 -3.19 -3.87 1.68
C LEU A 108 -3.21 -5.38 1.36
N THR A 109 -4.34 -5.83 0.90
CA THR A 109 -4.62 -7.23 0.55
C THR A 109 -5.44 -7.25 -0.73
N ILE A 110 -5.52 -8.41 -1.38
CA ILE A 110 -6.39 -8.57 -2.55
C ILE A 110 -7.83 -8.24 -2.17
N SER A 111 -8.30 -8.70 -1.02
CA SER A 111 -9.64 -8.40 -0.52
C SER A 111 -9.86 -6.92 -0.26
N GLY A 112 -8.91 -6.25 0.38
CA GLY A 112 -8.99 -4.82 0.68
C GLY A 112 -8.88 -3.94 -0.55
N HIS A 113 -8.18 -4.39 -1.58
CA HIS A 113 -7.99 -3.66 -2.82
C HIS A 113 -8.84 -4.20 -3.98
N GLY A 114 -9.69 -5.26 -3.82
CA GLY A 114 -10.38 -5.77 -4.93
C GLY A 114 -11.52 -6.73 -4.87
N ARG A 115 -11.43 -7.64 -4.02
CA ARG A 115 -12.48 -8.66 -3.96
C ARG A 115 -13.68 -8.20 -3.17
N ASN A 116 -13.44 -7.47 -2.09
CA ASN A 116 -14.48 -6.95 -1.23
C ASN A 116 -14.89 -5.56 -1.70
N LEU A 117 -16.11 -5.20 -1.40
CA LEU A 117 -16.62 -3.87 -1.63
C LEU A 117 -16.04 -2.95 -0.58
N GLU A 118 -14.95 -2.26 -0.94
CA GLU A 118 -14.28 -1.30 -0.07
C GLU A 118 -14.51 0.11 -0.57
N ILE A 119 -14.57 1.06 0.35
CA ILE A 119 -14.78 2.47 0.02
C ILE A 119 -13.46 3.21 0.13
N TRP A 120 -13.10 3.93 -0.92
CA TRP A 120 -11.95 4.83 -0.94
C TRP A 120 -12.39 6.22 -1.35
N ILE A 121 -11.98 7.22 -0.59
CA ILE A 121 -12.32 8.63 -0.83
C ILE A 121 -11.05 9.35 -1.29
N PRO A 122 -10.99 9.83 -2.53
CA PRO A 122 -9.83 10.57 -3.02
C PRO A 122 -9.93 12.06 -2.66
N ILE A 123 -8.80 12.62 -2.25
CA ILE A 123 -8.63 14.06 -2.02
C ILE A 123 -7.36 14.49 -2.75
N MET A 124 -7.51 15.35 -3.75
CA MET A 124 -6.38 15.87 -4.51
C MET A 124 -6.05 17.29 -4.05
N ILE A 125 -4.78 17.53 -3.74
CA ILE A 125 -4.25 18.83 -3.37
C ILE A 125 -3.18 19.20 -4.41
N GLU A 126 -3.41 20.30 -5.08
CA GLU A 126 -2.48 20.81 -6.09
C GLU A 126 -1.91 22.17 -5.74
#